data_c215afa2ed298163fc530757854bd27b
#
_entry.id   c215afa2ed298163fc530757854bd27b
#
_cell.length_a   1.000
_cell.length_b   1.000
_cell.length_c   1.000
_cell.angle_alpha   90.00
_cell.angle_beta   90.00
_cell.angle_gamma   90.00
#
_symmetry.space_group_name_H-M   'P 1'
#
loop_
_entity.id
_entity.type
_entity.pdbx_description
1 polymer ?
#
loop_
_entity_poly.entity_id
_entity_poly.type
_entity_poly.pdbx_seq_one_letter_code
_entity_poly.pdbx_strand_id
1 'polypeptide(L)'
;IQIKSTMANTSDIRNGLCIKFNDKLCQIVEFQHVKPGKGPAFVRTKMRQIETGRVLENTFSAGHKIDIVRIENREYQYLYQDGDDYVFMNNENYEQVTIPNKLIEKPEFLVEGMTCNILFHAEEETPLVVELPLYIISEVTYTEPGIKGDTATNTMKPATIATGAEVRVPLFIDNGEIIKVDTRTGVYIERVKS
;
A
#
# COMPACT_ATOMS: atom_id res chain seq x y z
N ILE A 1 -24.03 18.87 -5.17
CA ILE A 1 -23.91 18.20 -3.85
C ILE A 1 -22.72 18.86 -3.17
N GLN A 2 -22.98 19.70 -2.13
CA GLN A 2 -21.93 20.36 -1.36
C GLN A 2 -21.21 19.31 -0.51
N ILE A 3 -19.93 19.13 -0.77
CA ILE A 3 -19.02 18.33 0.04
C ILE A 3 -18.96 19.00 1.42
N LYS A 4 -19.47 18.35 2.44
CA LYS A 4 -19.26 18.76 3.83
C LYS A 4 -17.84 18.39 4.26
N SER A 5 -16.87 19.22 3.87
CA SER A 5 -15.56 19.18 4.50
C SER A 5 -15.74 19.54 5.98
N THR A 6 -15.42 18.62 6.87
CA THR A 6 -15.49 18.90 8.31
C THR A 6 -14.29 19.78 8.66
N MET A 7 -14.51 21.10 8.68
CA MET A 7 -13.48 22.05 9.09
C MET A 7 -13.11 21.81 10.55
N ALA A 8 -11.87 21.44 10.78
CA ALA A 8 -11.26 21.32 12.08
C ALA A 8 -10.08 22.31 12.20
N ASN A 9 -9.39 22.28 13.29
CA ASN A 9 -8.21 23.10 13.50
C ASN A 9 -7.04 22.25 14.03
N THR A 10 -5.88 22.85 14.19
CA THR A 10 -4.66 22.15 14.65
C THR A 10 -4.76 21.52 16.02
N SER A 11 -5.76 21.85 16.86
CA SER A 11 -5.99 21.17 18.14
C SER A 11 -6.57 19.75 17.97
N ASP A 12 -7.17 19.47 16.81
CA ASP A 12 -7.77 18.18 16.48
C ASP A 12 -6.77 17.20 15.88
N ILE A 13 -5.54 17.66 15.61
CA ILE A 13 -4.48 16.83 15.04
C ILE A 13 -4.13 15.68 15.99
N ARG A 14 -4.16 14.46 15.43
CA ARG A 14 -3.79 13.21 16.09
C ARG A 14 -3.22 12.23 15.07
N ASN A 15 -2.47 11.25 15.54
CA ASN A 15 -1.98 10.18 14.67
C ASN A 15 -3.14 9.42 14.02
N GLY A 16 -3.00 9.12 12.74
CA GLY A 16 -4.02 8.45 11.94
C GLY A 16 -5.06 9.38 11.31
N LEU A 17 -5.12 10.66 11.72
CA LEU A 17 -6.03 11.62 11.11
C LEU A 17 -5.66 11.84 9.64
N CYS A 18 -6.64 11.74 8.75
CA CYS A 18 -6.47 12.05 7.33
C CYS A 18 -6.95 13.47 7.04
N ILE A 19 -6.14 14.22 6.32
CA ILE A 19 -6.42 15.61 5.95
C ILE A 19 -6.10 15.84 4.47
N LYS A 20 -6.77 16.83 3.89
CA LYS A 20 -6.37 17.36 2.58
C LYS A 20 -5.29 18.42 2.77
N PHE A 21 -4.12 18.21 2.20
CA PHE A 21 -2.99 19.12 2.25
C PHE A 21 -2.40 19.32 0.87
N ASN A 22 -2.39 20.56 0.35
CA ASN A 22 -1.94 20.91 -1.00
C ASN A 22 -2.59 20.03 -2.08
N ASP A 23 -3.91 19.86 -2.03
CA ASP A 23 -4.72 19.02 -2.92
C ASP A 23 -4.39 17.52 -2.91
N LYS A 24 -3.67 17.06 -1.89
CA LYS A 24 -3.33 15.66 -1.68
C LYS A 24 -3.91 15.16 -0.37
N LEU A 25 -4.31 13.89 -0.37
CA LEU A 25 -4.76 13.21 0.84
C LEU A 25 -3.55 12.72 1.64
N CYS A 26 -3.46 13.16 2.88
CA CYS A 26 -2.34 12.87 3.76
C CYS A 26 -2.83 12.35 5.10
N GLN A 27 -2.18 11.29 5.61
CA GLN A 27 -2.40 10.79 6.96
C GLN A 27 -1.32 11.32 7.89
N ILE A 28 -1.73 11.86 9.04
CA ILE A 28 -0.80 12.27 10.11
C ILE A 28 -0.18 11.03 10.74
N VAL A 29 1.13 10.88 10.64
CA VAL A 29 1.87 9.75 11.23
C VAL A 29 2.57 10.14 12.54
N GLU A 30 2.92 11.43 12.69
CA GLU A 30 3.54 11.97 13.89
C GLU A 30 3.18 13.46 14.02
N PHE A 31 2.99 13.94 15.23
CA PHE A 31 2.79 15.35 15.50
C PHE A 31 3.35 15.78 16.85
N GLN A 32 3.68 17.06 16.97
CA GLN A 32 4.17 17.68 18.18
C GLN A 32 3.60 19.09 18.34
N HIS A 33 2.87 19.32 19.44
CA HIS A 33 2.46 20.66 19.84
C HIS A 33 3.62 21.37 20.54
N VAL A 34 4.00 22.54 20.04
CA VAL A 34 5.09 23.35 20.58
C VAL A 34 4.55 24.70 21.04
N LYS A 35 4.78 24.99 22.32
CA LYS A 35 4.51 26.30 22.93
C LYS A 35 5.85 26.91 23.33
N PRO A 36 6.47 27.72 22.45
CA PRO A 36 7.74 28.36 22.79
C PRO A 36 7.53 29.39 23.91
N GLY A 37 8.56 29.61 24.74
CA GLY A 37 8.49 30.64 25.79
C GLY A 37 8.36 32.06 25.23
N LYS A 38 8.80 32.29 24.01
CA LYS A 38 8.58 33.53 23.22
C LYS A 38 8.12 33.13 21.81
N GLY A 39 7.02 33.74 21.36
CA GLY A 39 6.44 33.52 20.03
C GLY A 39 5.16 32.69 20.03
N PRO A 40 4.47 32.60 18.87
CA PRO A 40 3.22 31.90 18.74
C PRO A 40 3.41 30.38 18.83
N ALA A 41 2.41 29.69 19.38
CA ALA A 41 2.38 28.22 19.40
C ALA A 41 2.20 27.65 17.97
N PHE A 42 2.73 26.48 17.75
CA PHE A 42 2.62 25.78 16.45
C PHE A 42 2.57 24.26 16.65
N VAL A 43 2.19 23.55 15.58
CA VAL A 43 2.16 22.09 15.54
C VAL A 43 3.05 21.61 14.40
N ARG A 44 4.10 20.88 14.74
CA ARG A 44 4.91 20.14 13.74
C ARG A 44 4.18 18.85 13.41
N THR A 45 4.11 18.51 12.12
CA THR A 45 3.49 17.27 11.67
C THR A 45 4.39 16.55 10.69
N LYS A 46 4.41 15.23 10.78
CA LYS A 46 4.90 14.33 9.75
C LYS A 46 3.68 13.62 9.15
N MET A 47 3.56 13.67 7.84
CA MET A 47 2.38 13.19 7.12
C MET A 47 2.82 12.22 6.03
N ARG A 48 2.01 11.18 5.78
CA ARG A 48 2.18 10.26 4.64
C ARG A 48 1.08 10.52 3.62
N GLN A 49 1.46 10.76 2.38
CA GLN A 49 0.51 10.83 1.27
C GLN A 49 -0.13 9.45 1.06
N ILE A 50 -1.46 9.39 0.95
CA ILE A 50 -2.19 8.12 0.79
C ILE A 50 -1.82 7.44 -0.52
N GLU A 51 -1.84 8.16 -1.63
CA GLU A 51 -1.64 7.61 -2.97
C GLU A 51 -0.21 7.16 -3.25
N THR A 52 0.80 7.86 -2.70
CA THR A 52 2.20 7.64 -3.06
C THR A 52 3.04 7.05 -1.93
N GLY A 53 2.49 6.98 -0.72
CA GLY A 53 3.23 6.58 0.49
C GLY A 53 4.32 7.58 0.91
N ARG A 54 4.56 8.66 0.15
CA ARG A 54 5.61 9.63 0.41
C ARG A 54 5.38 10.36 1.73
N VAL A 55 6.42 10.43 2.56
CA VAL A 55 6.40 11.17 3.83
C VAL A 55 6.87 12.61 3.59
N LEU A 56 6.16 13.55 4.19
CA LEU A 56 6.47 14.98 4.18
C LEU A 56 6.26 15.57 5.58
N GLU A 57 6.97 16.65 5.85
CA GLU A 57 6.86 17.39 7.11
C GLU A 57 6.26 18.76 6.86
N ASN A 58 5.41 19.22 7.78
CA ASN A 58 4.86 20.57 7.76
C ASN A 58 4.66 21.10 9.17
N THR A 59 4.74 22.42 9.30
CA THR A 59 4.46 23.12 10.55
C THR A 59 3.24 24.04 10.37
N PHE A 60 2.21 23.78 11.14
CA PHE A 60 0.99 24.60 11.16
C PHE A 60 1.03 25.56 12.34
N SER A 61 0.63 26.80 12.13
CA SER A 61 0.37 27.74 13.23
C SER A 61 -0.77 27.21 14.11
N ALA A 62 -0.73 27.44 15.41
CA ALA A 62 -1.83 27.07 16.29
C ALA A 62 -3.14 27.72 15.83
N GLY A 63 -4.23 26.96 15.82
CA GLY A 63 -5.54 27.41 15.34
C GLY A 63 -5.70 27.43 13.81
N HIS A 64 -4.70 27.02 13.03
CA HIS A 64 -4.83 26.87 11.57
C HIS A 64 -5.96 25.89 11.25
N LYS A 65 -6.81 26.24 10.29
CA LYS A 65 -7.90 25.37 9.83
C LYS A 65 -7.36 24.25 8.96
N ILE A 66 -7.83 23.04 9.17
CA ILE A 66 -7.48 21.85 8.41
C ILE A 66 -8.75 21.20 7.86
N ASP A 67 -8.64 20.63 6.67
CA ASP A 67 -9.71 19.87 6.04
C ASP A 67 -9.55 18.40 6.37
N ILE A 68 -10.39 17.88 7.26
CA ILE A 68 -10.41 16.46 7.60
C ILE A 68 -11.13 15.69 6.49
N VAL A 69 -10.54 14.55 6.13
CA VAL A 69 -11.08 13.60 5.16
C VAL A 69 -11.29 12.25 5.83
N ARG A 70 -12.46 11.67 5.66
CA ARG A 70 -12.76 10.33 6.14
C ARG A 70 -12.29 9.29 5.13
N ILE A 71 -11.34 8.46 5.53
CA ILE A 71 -10.85 7.33 4.77
C ILE A 71 -11.39 6.05 5.41
N GLU A 72 -11.93 5.17 4.60
CA GLU A 72 -12.38 3.84 4.99
C GLU A 72 -11.53 2.78 4.33
N ASN A 73 -11.15 1.77 5.11
CA ASN A 73 -10.49 0.56 4.62
C ASN A 73 -11.57 -0.52 4.48
N ARG A 74 -11.71 -1.06 3.27
CA ARG A 74 -12.70 -2.08 2.95
C ARG A 74 -12.02 -3.29 2.33
N GLU A 75 -12.45 -4.50 2.70
CA GLU A 75 -11.92 -5.75 2.16
C GLU A 75 -12.62 -6.13 0.86
N TYR A 76 -11.81 -6.39 -0.16
CA TYR A 76 -12.24 -6.82 -1.49
C TYR A 76 -11.47 -8.05 -1.93
N GLN A 77 -12.12 -8.93 -2.67
CA GLN A 77 -11.49 -10.05 -3.33
C GLN A 77 -11.14 -9.68 -4.76
N TYR A 78 -9.88 -9.87 -5.17
CA TYR A 78 -9.48 -9.73 -6.56
C TYR A 78 -10.09 -10.87 -7.39
N LEU A 79 -10.75 -10.52 -8.51
CA LEU A 79 -11.39 -11.49 -9.40
C LEU A 79 -10.55 -11.73 -10.64
N TYR A 80 -10.38 -10.72 -11.49
CA TYR A 80 -9.66 -10.82 -12.76
C TYR A 80 -9.22 -9.44 -13.27
N GLN A 81 -8.34 -9.46 -14.26
CA GLN A 81 -7.92 -8.28 -15.00
C GLN A 81 -8.83 -8.09 -16.24
N ASP A 82 -9.31 -6.86 -16.45
CA ASP A 82 -10.11 -6.45 -17.61
C ASP A 82 -9.37 -5.32 -18.35
N GLY A 83 -8.68 -5.67 -19.42
CA GLY A 83 -7.79 -4.76 -20.11
C GLY A 83 -6.65 -4.27 -19.23
N ASP A 84 -6.57 -2.95 -19.02
CA ASP A 84 -5.58 -2.32 -18.14
C ASP A 84 -6.07 -2.18 -16.70
N ASP A 85 -7.32 -2.49 -16.42
CA ASP A 85 -7.95 -2.34 -15.11
C ASP A 85 -8.16 -3.70 -14.43
N TYR A 86 -8.47 -3.66 -13.14
CA TYR A 86 -8.62 -4.85 -12.30
C TYR A 86 -9.99 -4.86 -11.62
N VAL A 87 -10.67 -6.00 -11.65
CA VAL A 87 -12.00 -6.17 -11.06
C VAL A 87 -11.90 -6.82 -9.70
N PHE A 88 -12.49 -6.15 -8.72
CA PHE A 88 -12.58 -6.60 -7.34
C PHE A 88 -14.02 -6.72 -6.89
N MET A 89 -14.29 -7.61 -5.96
CA MET A 89 -15.60 -7.84 -5.37
C MET A 89 -15.54 -7.56 -3.87
N ASN A 90 -16.46 -6.75 -3.38
CA ASN A 90 -16.59 -6.47 -1.95
C ASN A 90 -16.99 -7.74 -1.19
N ASN A 91 -16.28 -8.07 -0.10
CA ASN A 91 -16.55 -9.28 0.68
C ASN A 91 -17.83 -9.23 1.51
N GLU A 92 -18.42 -8.04 1.72
CA GLU A 92 -19.63 -7.88 2.53
C GLU A 92 -20.90 -7.90 1.70
N ASN A 93 -20.93 -7.13 0.59
CA ASN A 93 -22.13 -6.93 -0.23
C ASN A 93 -22.06 -7.55 -1.63
N TYR A 94 -20.91 -8.13 -2.00
CA TYR A 94 -20.63 -8.78 -3.29
C TYR A 94 -20.70 -7.84 -4.51
N GLU A 95 -20.73 -6.54 -4.29
CA GLU A 95 -20.65 -5.57 -5.38
C GLU A 95 -19.25 -5.56 -6.00
N GLN A 96 -19.22 -5.50 -7.33
CA GLN A 96 -17.97 -5.41 -8.07
C GLN A 96 -17.57 -3.96 -8.32
N VAL A 97 -16.27 -3.70 -8.28
CA VAL A 97 -15.67 -2.42 -8.59
C VAL A 97 -14.49 -2.63 -9.52
N THR A 98 -14.37 -1.78 -10.54
CA THR A 98 -13.22 -1.75 -11.44
C THR A 98 -12.22 -0.73 -10.93
N ILE A 99 -11.00 -1.18 -10.69
CA ILE A 99 -9.91 -0.39 -10.12
C ILE A 99 -8.85 -0.14 -11.20
N PRO A 100 -8.54 1.13 -11.52
CA PRO A 100 -7.47 1.46 -12.45
C PRO A 100 -6.10 0.96 -11.96
N ASN A 101 -5.28 0.46 -12.88
CA ASN A 101 -3.92 -0.05 -12.62
C ASN A 101 -3.07 0.92 -11.76
N LYS A 102 -3.18 2.22 -12.01
CA LYS A 102 -2.42 3.25 -11.27
C LYS A 102 -2.67 3.29 -9.75
N LEU A 103 -3.75 2.68 -9.27
CA LEU A 103 -4.09 2.60 -7.84
C LEU A 103 -3.54 1.34 -7.18
N ILE A 104 -2.83 0.48 -7.92
CA ILE A 104 -2.26 -0.77 -7.45
C ILE A 104 -0.75 -0.68 -7.61
N GLU A 105 0.01 -0.69 -6.50
CA GLU A 105 1.46 -0.47 -6.58
C GLU A 105 2.18 -1.66 -7.22
N LYS A 106 1.80 -2.84 -7.14
CA LYS A 106 2.47 -4.00 -7.73
C LYS A 106 1.46 -5.05 -8.20
N PRO A 107 0.75 -4.73 -9.30
CA PRO A 107 -0.34 -5.58 -9.80
C PRO A 107 0.16 -6.96 -10.24
N GLU A 108 1.45 -7.11 -10.56
CA GLU A 108 2.08 -8.38 -10.91
C GLU A 108 2.05 -9.43 -9.78
N PHE A 109 1.76 -9.02 -8.55
CA PHE A 109 1.60 -9.93 -7.40
C PHE A 109 0.15 -10.29 -7.10
N LEU A 110 -0.83 -9.78 -7.86
CA LEU A 110 -2.22 -10.16 -7.68
C LEU A 110 -2.45 -11.62 -8.07
N VAL A 111 -3.12 -12.34 -7.19
CA VAL A 111 -3.57 -13.73 -7.41
C VAL A 111 -5.08 -13.74 -7.37
N GLU A 112 -5.72 -14.36 -8.36
CA GLU A 112 -7.17 -14.52 -8.40
C GLU A 112 -7.70 -15.15 -7.10
N GLY A 113 -8.75 -14.55 -6.55
CA GLY A 113 -9.30 -14.92 -5.25
C GLY A 113 -8.61 -14.31 -4.03
N MET A 114 -7.52 -13.55 -4.23
CA MET A 114 -6.81 -12.86 -3.14
C MET A 114 -7.68 -11.78 -2.49
N THR A 115 -7.69 -11.72 -1.16
CA THR A 115 -8.28 -10.61 -0.42
C THR A 115 -7.28 -9.46 -0.30
N CYS A 116 -7.67 -8.29 -0.76
CA CYS A 116 -6.93 -7.04 -0.67
C CYS A 116 -7.70 -6.01 0.15
N ASN A 117 -6.99 -5.04 0.70
CA ASN A 117 -7.59 -3.88 1.32
C ASN A 117 -7.64 -2.73 0.32
N ILE A 118 -8.79 -2.10 0.16
CA ILE A 118 -8.94 -0.91 -0.67
C ILE A 118 -9.30 0.27 0.21
N LEU A 119 -8.49 1.32 0.17
CA LEU A 119 -8.78 2.57 0.85
C LEU A 119 -9.71 3.40 -0.02
N PHE A 120 -10.82 3.84 0.57
CA PHE A 120 -11.83 4.70 -0.07
C PHE A 120 -11.90 6.06 0.59
N HIS A 121 -12.10 7.08 -0.23
CA HIS A 121 -12.62 8.37 0.25
C HIS A 121 -14.10 8.16 0.59
N ALA A 122 -14.44 8.12 1.88
CA ALA A 122 -15.78 7.67 2.32
C ALA A 122 -16.94 8.55 1.85
N GLU A 123 -16.72 9.85 1.69
CA GLU A 123 -17.77 10.78 1.27
C GLU A 123 -17.97 10.79 -0.26
N GLU A 124 -16.90 10.55 -1.01
CA GLU A 124 -16.91 10.53 -2.48
C GLU A 124 -17.11 9.12 -3.05
N GLU A 125 -17.07 8.11 -2.20
CA GLU A 125 -17.13 6.68 -2.58
C GLU A 125 -16.10 6.32 -3.68
N THR A 126 -14.92 6.99 -3.66
CA THR A 126 -13.87 6.78 -4.65
C THR A 126 -12.73 5.96 -4.09
N PRO A 127 -12.24 4.93 -4.82
CA PRO A 127 -11.06 4.17 -4.42
C PRO A 127 -9.80 5.05 -4.57
N LEU A 128 -8.88 4.93 -3.61
CA LEU A 128 -7.65 5.72 -3.53
C LEU A 128 -6.40 4.88 -3.78
N VAL A 129 -6.32 3.72 -3.16
CA VAL A 129 -5.19 2.80 -3.28
C VAL A 129 -5.62 1.39 -2.90
N VAL A 130 -5.04 0.41 -3.57
CA VAL A 130 -5.18 -1.03 -3.24
C VAL A 130 -3.93 -1.48 -2.50
N GLU A 131 -4.12 -2.01 -1.31
CA GLU A 131 -3.07 -2.61 -0.50
C GLU A 131 -3.16 -4.13 -0.61
N LEU A 132 -2.14 -4.74 -1.19
CA LEU A 132 -2.01 -6.19 -1.25
C LEU A 132 -1.68 -6.76 0.14
N PRO A 133 -1.97 -8.04 0.41
CA PRO A 133 -1.43 -8.74 1.57
C PRO A 133 0.09 -8.59 1.61
N LEU A 134 0.66 -8.51 2.80
CA LEU A 134 2.09 -8.30 3.01
C LEU A 134 2.96 -9.35 2.33
N TYR A 135 2.45 -10.57 2.23
CA TYR A 135 3.12 -11.72 1.62
C TYR A 135 2.17 -12.47 0.72
N ILE A 136 2.74 -13.04 -0.34
CA ILE A 136 2.07 -14.05 -1.15
C ILE A 136 2.84 -15.37 -1.10
N ILE A 137 2.11 -16.45 -1.30
CA ILE A 137 2.67 -17.79 -1.49
C ILE A 137 2.44 -18.15 -2.96
N SER A 138 3.51 -18.49 -3.68
CA SER A 138 3.44 -18.77 -5.10
C SER A 138 4.44 -19.82 -5.51
N GLU A 139 4.09 -20.59 -6.55
CA GLU A 139 5.00 -21.56 -7.17
C GLU A 139 6.00 -20.85 -8.08
N VAL A 140 7.24 -21.32 -8.08
CA VAL A 140 8.26 -20.95 -9.05
C VAL A 140 8.01 -21.71 -10.34
N THR A 141 7.52 -21.02 -11.35
CA THR A 141 7.22 -21.62 -12.67
C THR A 141 8.45 -21.75 -13.56
N TYR A 142 9.40 -20.84 -13.39
CA TYR A 142 10.67 -20.90 -14.14
C TYR A 142 11.82 -20.28 -13.34
N THR A 143 12.96 -20.97 -13.33
CA THR A 143 14.26 -20.45 -12.90
C THR A 143 15.37 -21.27 -13.54
N GLU A 144 16.51 -20.64 -13.79
CA GLU A 144 17.70 -21.36 -14.28
C GLU A 144 18.31 -22.23 -13.17
N PRO A 145 18.95 -23.34 -13.51
CA PRO A 145 19.71 -24.13 -12.53
C PRO A 145 20.80 -23.29 -11.87
N GLY A 146 20.95 -23.39 -10.57
CA GLY A 146 22.04 -22.73 -9.84
C GLY A 146 23.40 -23.33 -10.27
N ILE A 147 24.32 -22.50 -10.79
CA ILE A 147 25.67 -22.97 -11.18
C ILE A 147 26.46 -23.24 -9.90
N LYS A 148 26.87 -24.50 -9.69
CA LYS A 148 27.81 -24.88 -8.63
C LYS A 148 29.19 -24.30 -8.94
N GLY A 149 29.59 -23.26 -8.27
CA GLY A 149 30.92 -22.64 -8.45
C GLY A 149 31.00 -21.22 -7.90
N ASP A 150 29.90 -20.57 -7.71
CA ASP A 150 29.85 -19.22 -7.08
C ASP A 150 29.80 -19.36 -5.56
N THR A 151 30.96 -19.27 -4.92
CA THR A 151 31.13 -19.41 -3.47
C THR A 151 30.73 -18.14 -2.69
N ALA A 152 30.08 -17.19 -3.34
CA ALA A 152 29.54 -16.02 -2.66
C ALA A 152 28.27 -16.41 -1.88
N THR A 153 28.35 -16.45 -0.58
CA THR A 153 27.23 -16.47 0.34
C THR A 153 26.30 -15.32 0.01
N ASN A 154 25.05 -15.61 -0.40
CA ASN A 154 23.98 -14.68 -0.83
C ASN A 154 23.84 -14.46 -2.34
N THR A 155 24.33 -15.31 -3.19
CA THR A 155 24.04 -15.23 -4.64
C THR A 155 22.56 -15.54 -4.88
N MET A 156 21.87 -14.61 -5.55
CA MET A 156 20.47 -14.74 -5.92
C MET A 156 20.34 -14.86 -7.44
N LYS A 157 19.45 -15.72 -7.91
CA LYS A 157 19.10 -15.87 -9.33
C LYS A 157 17.69 -15.38 -9.62
N PRO A 158 17.37 -14.98 -10.87
CA PRO A 158 16.02 -14.64 -11.27
C PRO A 158 15.13 -15.88 -11.29
N ALA A 159 13.86 -15.68 -10.93
CA ALA A 159 12.82 -16.69 -11.01
C ALA A 159 11.49 -16.03 -11.37
N THR A 160 10.69 -16.72 -12.18
CA THR A 160 9.32 -16.33 -12.49
C THR A 160 8.38 -17.14 -11.61
N ILE A 161 7.44 -16.49 -10.96
CA ILE A 161 6.41 -17.14 -10.15
C ILE A 161 5.09 -17.29 -10.92
N ALA A 162 4.13 -18.03 -10.36
CA ALA A 162 2.86 -18.35 -11.04
C ALA A 162 2.03 -17.14 -11.46
N THR A 163 2.21 -15.99 -10.84
CA THR A 163 1.58 -14.73 -11.25
C THR A 163 2.20 -14.09 -12.48
N GLY A 164 3.33 -14.61 -12.96
CA GLY A 164 4.15 -14.01 -14.02
C GLY A 164 5.17 -12.98 -13.52
N ALA A 165 5.16 -12.64 -12.23
CA ALA A 165 6.13 -11.71 -11.66
C ALA A 165 7.54 -12.32 -11.62
N GLU A 166 8.57 -11.49 -11.87
CA GLU A 166 9.96 -11.85 -11.71
C GLU A 166 10.44 -11.46 -10.31
N VAL A 167 11.03 -12.42 -9.61
CA VAL A 167 11.59 -12.24 -8.27
C VAL A 167 13.02 -12.80 -8.22
N ARG A 168 13.77 -12.42 -7.20
CA ARG A 168 15.09 -12.99 -6.97
C ARG A 168 15.06 -14.01 -5.85
N VAL A 169 15.58 -15.22 -6.14
CA VAL A 169 15.58 -16.35 -5.20
C VAL A 169 16.99 -16.86 -4.96
N PRO A 170 17.27 -17.53 -3.81
CA PRO A 170 18.52 -18.21 -3.58
C PRO A 170 18.80 -19.30 -4.64
N LEU A 171 20.07 -19.61 -4.88
CA LEU A 171 20.49 -20.58 -5.90
C LEU A 171 19.89 -21.98 -5.75
N PHE A 172 19.52 -22.37 -4.52
CA PHE A 172 18.96 -23.68 -4.21
C PHE A 172 17.48 -23.84 -4.51
N ILE A 173 16.80 -22.75 -4.91
CA ILE A 173 15.39 -22.81 -5.31
C ILE A 173 15.28 -23.33 -6.73
N ASP A 174 14.43 -24.34 -6.95
CA ASP A 174 14.19 -24.97 -8.23
C ASP A 174 12.75 -24.75 -8.73
N ASN A 175 12.51 -25.10 -10.00
CA ASN A 175 11.18 -25.05 -10.60
C ASN A 175 10.22 -25.97 -9.83
N GLY A 176 8.97 -25.52 -9.64
CA GLY A 176 7.93 -26.24 -8.90
C GLY A 176 7.99 -26.04 -7.37
N GLU A 177 9.00 -25.36 -6.85
CA GLU A 177 9.04 -25.06 -5.42
C GLU A 177 8.08 -23.90 -5.05
N ILE A 178 7.47 -24.03 -3.88
CA ILE A 178 6.57 -23.01 -3.34
C ILE A 178 7.36 -22.04 -2.47
N ILE A 179 7.25 -20.75 -2.76
CA ILE A 179 7.97 -19.70 -2.05
C ILE A 179 7.01 -18.64 -1.50
N LYS A 180 7.46 -17.98 -0.46
CA LYS A 180 6.83 -16.80 0.13
C LYS A 180 7.60 -15.55 -0.29
N VAL A 181 6.88 -14.56 -0.80
CA VAL A 181 7.43 -13.31 -1.33
C VAL A 181 6.78 -12.12 -0.62
N ASP A 182 7.57 -11.12 -0.22
CA ASP A 182 7.06 -9.83 0.27
C ASP A 182 6.55 -9.01 -0.93
N THR A 183 5.27 -8.69 -0.94
CA THR A 183 4.61 -8.00 -2.06
C THR A 183 5.07 -6.55 -2.26
N ARG A 184 5.54 -5.89 -1.20
CA ARG A 184 6.01 -4.49 -1.26
C ARG A 184 7.38 -4.37 -1.92
N THR A 185 8.25 -5.34 -1.66
CA THR A 185 9.65 -5.29 -2.10
C THR A 185 9.94 -6.25 -3.24
N GLY A 186 9.12 -7.29 -3.44
CA GLY A 186 9.38 -8.40 -4.36
C GLY A 186 10.50 -9.33 -3.87
N VAL A 187 10.82 -9.29 -2.57
CA VAL A 187 11.92 -10.08 -2.01
C VAL A 187 11.43 -11.45 -1.55
N TYR A 188 12.18 -12.49 -1.93
CA TYR A 188 12.03 -13.84 -1.38
C TYR A 188 12.19 -13.83 0.14
N ILE A 189 11.28 -14.47 0.85
CA ILE A 189 11.33 -14.60 2.31
C ILE A 189 11.77 -16.01 2.71
N GLU A 190 11.06 -17.02 2.25
CA GLU A 190 11.32 -18.42 2.62
C GLU A 190 10.70 -19.39 1.61
N ARG A 191 11.21 -20.61 1.60
CA ARG A 191 10.58 -21.74 0.94
C ARG A 191 9.51 -22.33 1.84
N VAL A 192 8.31 -22.49 1.29
CA VAL A 192 7.18 -23.10 2.00
C VAL A 192 7.25 -24.61 1.75
N LYS A 193 7.30 -25.40 2.81
CA LYS A 193 7.21 -26.86 2.68
C LYS A 193 5.74 -27.24 2.43
N SER A 194 5.50 -27.96 1.37
CA SER A 194 4.22 -28.65 1.09
C SER A 194 3.97 -29.77 2.10
#